data_65a17483bf3c035621b4d2f86fac9796
#
_entry.id   65a17483bf3c035621b4d2f86fac9796
#
_cell.length_a   1.000
_cell.length_b   1.000
_cell.length_c   1.000
_cell.angle_alpha   90.00
_cell.angle_beta   90.00
_cell.angle_gamma   90.00
#
_symmetry.space_group_name_H-M   'P 1'
#
loop_
_entity.id
_entity.type
_entity.pdbx_description
1 polymer ?
#
loop_
_entity_poly.entity_id
_entity_poly.type
_entity_poly.pdbx_seq_one_letter_code
_entity_poly.pdbx_strand_id
1 'polypeptide(L)'
;MNLHNKKDFQDCMLSILEPLKPYYSEEKARLTLGVTMAHYDIGATWMEAFSRPLWGLVPFWAGGGKEPEFEEIYRKGLTAGTDEKNPEYWGECTSFDQRFVEMAAISYGIMFAPQVVWDPLTEAQKENLCNYLNKINEHPLPVCNWILFAVLVNIAMKKVGRRYSPEMLEEYLEGLETFYLGEGWYQDGDSGQKDYYISFAIHFYSLIYAVIMEKDDPERAKKYKARAMEFAKQFIYWFDEEGEAIPFGRSLTYRFSQVSFFSVCLLAG
;
A
#
# COMPACT_ATOMS: atom_id res chain seq x y z
N MET A 1 -23.63 -8.31 -8.20
CA MET A 1 -23.86 -7.15 -7.30
C MET A 1 -23.76 -5.89 -8.15
N ASN A 2 -24.73 -5.00 -8.10
CA ASN A 2 -24.66 -3.75 -8.87
C ASN A 2 -24.07 -2.68 -7.95
N LEU A 3 -23.02 -1.99 -8.40
CA LEU A 3 -22.30 -0.96 -7.63
C LEU A 3 -22.65 0.41 -8.21
N HIS A 4 -23.67 1.07 -7.66
CA HIS A 4 -24.20 2.33 -8.18
C HIS A 4 -23.84 3.54 -7.31
N ASN A 5 -23.49 3.34 -6.07
CA ASN A 5 -23.22 4.40 -5.11
C ASN A 5 -22.19 4.00 -4.06
N LYS A 6 -21.73 4.98 -3.28
CA LYS A 6 -20.71 4.78 -2.23
C LYS A 6 -21.06 3.62 -1.29
N LYS A 7 -22.33 3.50 -0.88
CA LYS A 7 -22.75 2.45 0.05
C LYS A 7 -22.60 1.05 -0.57
N ASP A 8 -22.94 0.89 -1.84
CA ASP A 8 -22.81 -0.41 -2.52
C ASP A 8 -21.35 -0.88 -2.56
N PHE A 9 -20.40 0.04 -2.81
CA PHE A 9 -18.96 -0.27 -2.75
C PHE A 9 -18.50 -0.63 -1.35
N GLN A 10 -18.97 0.08 -0.32
CA GLN A 10 -18.65 -0.21 1.07
C GLN A 10 -19.20 -1.59 1.50
N ASP A 11 -20.47 -1.87 1.18
CA ASP A 11 -21.10 -3.15 1.49
C ASP A 11 -20.41 -4.31 0.74
N CYS A 12 -20.02 -4.10 -0.51
CA CYS A 12 -19.25 -5.07 -1.29
C CYS A 12 -17.91 -5.37 -0.63
N MET A 13 -17.14 -4.35 -0.28
CA MET A 13 -15.85 -4.50 0.39
C MET A 13 -16.02 -5.27 1.72
N LEU A 14 -16.96 -4.86 2.57
CA LEU A 14 -17.22 -5.53 3.83
C LEU A 14 -17.63 -6.98 3.62
N SER A 15 -18.47 -7.29 2.64
CA SER A 15 -18.87 -8.66 2.33
C SER A 15 -17.70 -9.58 1.94
N ILE A 16 -16.63 -9.02 1.39
CA ILE A 16 -15.39 -9.74 1.08
C ILE A 16 -14.52 -9.92 2.33
N LEU A 17 -14.50 -8.94 3.23
CA LEU A 17 -13.61 -8.94 4.39
C LEU A 17 -14.21 -9.65 5.62
N GLU A 18 -15.54 -9.58 5.82
CA GLU A 18 -16.23 -10.22 6.94
C GLU A 18 -15.87 -11.70 7.14
N PRO A 19 -15.80 -12.54 6.08
CA PRO A 19 -15.41 -13.94 6.23
C PRO A 19 -13.98 -14.16 6.73
N LEU A 20 -13.13 -13.13 6.75
CA LEU A 20 -11.75 -13.24 7.22
C LEU A 20 -11.64 -13.20 8.74
N LYS A 21 -12.60 -12.59 9.45
CA LYS A 21 -12.55 -12.35 10.89
C LYS A 21 -12.21 -13.58 11.74
N PRO A 22 -12.78 -14.78 11.49
CA PRO A 22 -12.48 -15.98 12.28
C PRO A 22 -11.05 -16.51 12.09
N TYR A 23 -10.33 -16.06 11.07
CA TYR A 23 -9.00 -16.56 10.72
C TYR A 23 -7.86 -15.70 11.27
N TYR A 24 -8.20 -14.58 11.94
CA TYR A 24 -7.20 -13.83 12.69
C TYR A 24 -6.81 -14.58 13.97
N SER A 25 -5.51 -14.57 14.26
CA SER A 25 -4.92 -15.14 15.48
C SER A 25 -5.43 -14.46 16.77
N GLU A 26 -5.00 -14.93 17.92
CA GLU A 26 -5.42 -14.41 19.24
C GLU A 26 -5.04 -12.93 19.39
N GLU A 27 -3.77 -12.56 19.11
CA GLU A 27 -3.28 -11.17 19.17
C GLU A 27 -3.51 -10.39 17.86
N LYS A 28 -4.20 -11.00 16.89
CA LYS A 28 -4.65 -10.40 15.64
C LYS A 28 -3.55 -10.04 14.63
N ALA A 29 -2.29 -10.33 14.90
CA ALA A 29 -1.18 -10.00 13.99
C ALA A 29 -1.05 -10.96 12.79
N ARG A 30 -1.72 -12.11 12.84
CA ARG A 30 -1.64 -13.15 11.81
C ARG A 30 -3.02 -13.43 11.23
N LEU A 31 -3.12 -13.40 9.91
CA LEU A 31 -4.29 -13.88 9.20
C LEU A 31 -3.90 -15.14 8.43
N THR A 32 -4.50 -16.29 8.79
CA THR A 32 -4.15 -17.60 8.23
C THR A 32 -5.30 -18.12 7.38
N LEU A 33 -5.17 -18.06 6.05
CA LEU A 33 -6.21 -18.43 5.09
C LEU A 33 -6.02 -19.83 4.47
N GLY A 34 -5.01 -20.57 4.90
CA GLY A 34 -4.71 -21.89 4.39
C GLY A 34 -3.26 -22.30 4.62
N VAL A 35 -2.84 -23.36 3.93
CA VAL A 35 -1.49 -23.96 4.05
C VAL A 35 -0.61 -23.69 2.83
N THR A 36 -1.16 -23.09 1.77
CA THR A 36 -0.41 -22.72 0.57
C THR A 36 0.10 -21.30 0.71
N MET A 37 1.36 -21.08 0.38
CA MET A 37 2.01 -19.78 0.40
C MET A 37 2.98 -19.65 -0.77
N ALA A 38 3.43 -18.42 -1.06
CA ALA A 38 4.58 -18.20 -1.92
C ALA A 38 5.88 -18.72 -1.24
N HIS A 39 7.01 -18.56 -1.90
CA HIS A 39 8.30 -19.13 -1.45
C HIS A 39 9.06 -18.28 -0.43
N TYR A 40 8.42 -17.31 0.21
CA TYR A 40 8.96 -16.59 1.35
C TYR A 40 8.49 -17.22 2.67
N ASP A 41 9.05 -16.78 3.80
CA ASP A 41 8.77 -17.38 5.10
C ASP A 41 7.32 -17.15 5.59
N ILE A 42 6.91 -17.95 6.58
CA ILE A 42 5.54 -17.92 7.08
C ILE A 42 5.18 -16.59 7.76
N GLY A 43 6.14 -15.89 8.39
CA GLY A 43 5.93 -14.60 9.01
C GLY A 43 5.56 -13.52 7.99
N ALA A 44 6.27 -13.50 6.86
CA ALA A 44 5.93 -12.63 5.74
C ALA A 44 4.54 -12.94 5.17
N THR A 45 4.18 -14.22 5.07
CA THR A 45 2.83 -14.64 4.62
C THR A 45 1.73 -14.13 5.56
N TRP A 46 1.92 -14.21 6.87
CA TRP A 46 0.95 -13.71 7.84
C TRP A 46 0.80 -12.19 7.77
N MET A 47 1.91 -11.48 7.63
CA MET A 47 1.92 -10.03 7.47
C MET A 47 1.26 -9.61 6.15
N GLU A 48 1.50 -10.34 5.04
CA GLU A 48 0.86 -10.10 3.76
C GLU A 48 -0.66 -10.21 3.88
N ALA A 49 -1.15 -11.32 4.43
CA ALA A 49 -2.58 -11.53 4.59
C ALA A 49 -3.22 -10.49 5.53
N PHE A 50 -2.51 -10.09 6.59
CA PHE A 50 -2.96 -9.06 7.53
C PHE A 50 -3.02 -7.67 6.89
N SER A 51 -2.00 -7.26 6.14
CA SER A 51 -1.85 -5.88 5.68
C SER A 51 -2.68 -5.55 4.44
N ARG A 52 -2.89 -6.50 3.54
CA ARG A 52 -3.55 -6.26 2.25
C ARG A 52 -5.00 -5.77 2.33
N PRO A 53 -5.85 -6.19 3.27
CA PRO A 53 -7.18 -5.61 3.44
C PRO A 53 -7.18 -4.11 3.75
N LEU A 54 -6.05 -3.55 4.24
CA LEU A 54 -5.91 -2.11 4.48
C LEU A 54 -6.14 -1.27 3.22
N TRP A 55 -5.83 -1.78 2.03
CA TRP A 55 -6.11 -1.08 0.78
C TRP A 55 -7.61 -0.77 0.57
N GLY A 56 -8.50 -1.56 1.18
CA GLY A 56 -9.94 -1.31 1.19
C GLY A 56 -10.42 -0.62 2.48
N LEU A 57 -9.94 -1.05 3.64
CA LEU A 57 -10.39 -0.53 4.94
C LEU A 57 -9.97 0.92 5.18
N VAL A 58 -8.76 1.31 4.76
CA VAL A 58 -8.26 2.67 4.97
C VAL A 58 -9.14 3.71 4.26
N PRO A 59 -9.45 3.62 2.96
CA PRO A 59 -10.37 4.57 2.33
C PRO A 59 -11.79 4.50 2.90
N PHE A 60 -12.23 3.34 3.39
CA PHE A 60 -13.50 3.20 4.11
C PHE A 60 -13.51 4.05 5.39
N TRP A 61 -12.50 3.90 6.25
CA TRP A 61 -12.37 4.68 7.50
C TRP A 61 -12.12 6.17 7.23
N ALA A 62 -11.28 6.51 6.26
CA ALA A 62 -11.02 7.89 5.86
C ALA A 62 -12.29 8.58 5.35
N GLY A 63 -13.17 7.83 4.70
CA GLY A 63 -14.48 8.28 4.21
C GLY A 63 -15.58 8.31 5.28
N GLY A 64 -15.24 8.10 6.56
CA GLY A 64 -16.16 8.12 7.70
C GLY A 64 -16.89 6.80 7.99
N GLY A 65 -16.51 5.71 7.30
CA GLY A 65 -16.98 4.37 7.62
C GLY A 65 -16.50 3.92 8.99
N LYS A 66 -17.28 3.08 9.65
CA LYS A 66 -16.96 2.52 10.97
C LYS A 66 -17.22 1.04 10.98
N GLU A 67 -16.26 0.27 11.41
CA GLU A 67 -16.35 -1.17 11.66
C GLU A 67 -15.49 -1.49 12.88
N PRO A 68 -16.06 -1.39 14.09
CA PRO A 68 -15.31 -1.44 15.36
C PRO A 68 -14.48 -2.72 15.53
N GLU A 69 -14.94 -3.85 15.00
CA GLU A 69 -14.23 -5.11 15.11
C GLU A 69 -12.96 -5.10 14.26
N PHE A 70 -13.02 -4.60 13.01
CA PHE A 70 -11.82 -4.44 12.21
C PHE A 70 -10.88 -3.37 12.78
N GLU A 71 -11.41 -2.27 13.32
CA GLU A 71 -10.61 -1.24 13.99
C GLU A 71 -9.82 -1.84 15.16
N GLU A 72 -10.43 -2.72 15.95
CA GLU A 72 -9.77 -3.42 17.05
C GLU A 72 -8.74 -4.43 16.54
N ILE A 73 -9.08 -5.23 15.51
CA ILE A 73 -8.19 -6.20 14.89
C ILE A 73 -6.89 -5.51 14.42
N TYR A 74 -7.01 -4.41 13.69
CA TYR A 74 -5.83 -3.72 13.17
C TYR A 74 -5.00 -3.03 14.25
N ARG A 75 -5.64 -2.43 15.25
CA ARG A 75 -4.90 -1.85 16.38
C ARG A 75 -4.12 -2.90 17.17
N LYS A 76 -4.74 -4.04 17.50
CA LYS A 76 -4.07 -5.14 18.21
C LYS A 76 -2.98 -5.77 17.34
N GLY A 77 -3.30 -6.10 16.09
CA GLY A 77 -2.39 -6.78 15.20
C GLY A 77 -1.14 -5.97 14.86
N LEU A 78 -1.28 -4.66 14.63
CA LEU A 78 -0.14 -3.77 14.45
C LEU A 78 0.76 -3.75 15.68
N THR A 79 0.16 -3.69 16.88
CA THR A 79 0.92 -3.73 18.13
C THR A 79 1.66 -5.04 18.31
N ALA A 80 0.99 -6.18 18.13
CA ALA A 80 1.57 -7.49 18.34
C ALA A 80 2.61 -7.85 17.25
N GLY A 81 2.30 -7.53 16.00
CA GLY A 81 3.18 -7.85 14.87
C GLY A 81 4.50 -7.08 14.84
N THR A 82 4.57 -5.94 15.50
CA THR A 82 5.78 -5.09 15.56
C THR A 82 6.51 -5.14 16.90
N ASP A 83 6.01 -5.87 17.89
CA ASP A 83 6.68 -6.08 19.16
C ASP A 83 7.51 -7.38 19.13
N GLU A 84 8.84 -7.28 19.13
CA GLU A 84 9.78 -8.41 19.11
C GLU A 84 9.58 -9.40 20.28
N LYS A 85 8.94 -8.96 21.36
CA LYS A 85 8.64 -9.81 22.52
C LYS A 85 7.31 -10.55 22.39
N ASN A 86 6.48 -10.17 21.44
CA ASN A 86 5.18 -10.79 21.23
C ASN A 86 5.33 -12.11 20.45
N PRO A 87 4.66 -13.20 20.84
CA PRO A 87 4.72 -14.47 20.11
C PRO A 87 4.18 -14.37 18.67
N GLU A 88 3.44 -13.33 18.35
CA GLU A 88 2.91 -13.08 17.00
C GLU A 88 3.73 -12.03 16.21
N TYR A 89 4.94 -11.72 16.67
CA TYR A 89 5.87 -10.85 15.92
C TYR A 89 6.05 -11.34 14.48
N TRP A 90 6.05 -10.41 13.53
CA TRP A 90 6.17 -10.74 12.09
C TRP A 90 7.56 -11.23 11.67
N GLY A 91 8.53 -11.15 12.58
CA GLY A 91 9.91 -11.60 12.35
C GLY A 91 10.82 -10.49 11.81
N GLU A 92 12.12 -10.84 11.73
CA GLU A 92 13.14 -9.93 11.24
C GLU A 92 13.05 -9.76 9.72
N CYS A 93 13.34 -8.53 9.27
CA CYS A 93 13.47 -8.23 7.85
C CYS A 93 14.84 -8.65 7.33
N THR A 94 14.89 -9.08 6.08
CA THR A 94 16.11 -9.41 5.36
C THR A 94 16.19 -8.65 4.03
N SER A 95 17.28 -8.80 3.27
CA SER A 95 17.40 -8.18 1.95
C SER A 95 16.32 -8.71 0.99
N PHE A 96 15.67 -7.80 0.25
CA PHE A 96 14.61 -8.14 -0.72
C PHE A 96 13.38 -8.80 -0.10
N ASP A 97 13.06 -8.46 1.13
CA ASP A 97 12.03 -9.09 1.95
C ASP A 97 10.62 -8.70 1.49
N GLN A 98 9.72 -9.70 1.45
CA GLN A 98 8.31 -9.48 1.14
C GLN A 98 7.62 -8.53 2.14
N ARG A 99 8.07 -8.47 3.39
CA ARG A 99 7.52 -7.56 4.41
C ARG A 99 7.59 -6.10 4.00
N PHE A 100 8.56 -5.72 3.18
CA PHE A 100 8.68 -4.34 2.67
C PHE A 100 7.50 -3.95 1.77
N VAL A 101 6.96 -4.88 1.00
CA VAL A 101 5.75 -4.67 0.20
C VAL A 101 4.57 -4.34 1.12
N GLU A 102 4.45 -5.08 2.22
CA GLU A 102 3.33 -4.98 3.14
C GLU A 102 3.39 -3.71 4.00
N MET A 103 4.59 -3.19 4.26
CA MET A 103 4.78 -1.90 4.96
C MET A 103 4.11 -0.74 4.24
N ALA A 104 3.94 -0.81 2.91
CA ALA A 104 3.25 0.21 2.14
C ALA A 104 1.77 0.35 2.53
N ALA A 105 1.06 -0.76 2.71
CA ALA A 105 -0.35 -0.75 3.12
C ALA A 105 -0.52 -0.21 4.55
N ILE A 106 0.40 -0.56 5.46
CA ILE A 106 0.43 -0.05 6.84
C ILE A 106 0.68 1.47 6.83
N SER A 107 1.66 1.92 6.04
CA SER A 107 1.99 3.34 5.86
C SER A 107 0.82 4.13 5.27
N TYR A 108 0.11 3.54 4.32
CA TYR A 108 -1.13 4.10 3.78
C TYR A 108 -2.18 4.30 4.88
N GLY A 109 -2.33 3.33 5.78
CA GLY A 109 -3.19 3.45 6.97
C GLY A 109 -2.80 4.61 7.89
N ILE A 110 -1.51 4.74 8.22
CA ILE A 110 -0.98 5.84 9.04
C ILE A 110 -1.26 7.20 8.38
N MET A 111 -1.17 7.29 7.06
CA MET A 111 -1.37 8.55 6.34
C MET A 111 -2.83 8.98 6.22
N PHE A 112 -3.76 8.06 6.02
CA PHE A 112 -5.14 8.37 5.64
C PHE A 112 -6.20 7.99 6.69
N ALA A 113 -5.89 7.07 7.61
CA ALA A 113 -6.77 6.67 8.70
C ALA A 113 -6.04 6.63 10.05
N PRO A 114 -5.28 7.69 10.43
CA PRO A 114 -4.51 7.69 11.67
C PRO A 114 -5.39 7.48 12.91
N GLN A 115 -6.63 7.92 12.90
CA GLN A 115 -7.59 7.75 13.98
C GLN A 115 -7.87 6.27 14.32
N VAL A 116 -7.57 5.34 13.42
CA VAL A 116 -7.73 3.90 13.65
C VAL A 116 -6.40 3.23 13.94
N VAL A 117 -5.38 3.48 13.11
CA VAL A 117 -4.15 2.68 13.11
C VAL A 117 -2.96 3.35 13.82
N TRP A 118 -3.07 4.63 14.19
CA TRP A 118 -1.96 5.39 14.76
C TRP A 118 -2.31 6.09 16.08
N ASP A 119 -3.33 6.95 16.08
CA ASP A 119 -3.64 7.80 17.22
C ASP A 119 -3.97 7.02 18.50
N PRO A 120 -4.68 5.86 18.44
CA PRO A 120 -4.99 5.07 19.62
C PRO A 120 -3.80 4.32 20.23
N LEU A 121 -2.66 4.26 19.55
CA LEU A 121 -1.49 3.55 20.04
C LEU A 121 -0.77 4.34 21.13
N THR A 122 -0.25 3.65 22.15
CA THR A 122 0.66 4.24 23.13
C THR A 122 1.98 4.65 22.49
N GLU A 123 2.75 5.51 23.15
CA GLU A 123 4.06 5.94 22.60
C GLU A 123 5.03 4.76 22.41
N ALA A 124 5.01 3.77 23.31
CA ALA A 124 5.85 2.57 23.15
C ALA A 124 5.43 1.72 21.92
N GLN A 125 4.12 1.59 21.68
CA GLN A 125 3.60 0.88 20.50
C GLN A 125 3.91 1.63 19.21
N LYS A 126 3.80 2.97 19.22
CA LYS A 126 4.21 3.82 18.08
C LYS A 126 5.69 3.67 17.79
N GLU A 127 6.53 3.61 18.83
CA GLU A 127 7.98 3.43 18.67
C GLU A 127 8.30 2.07 18.04
N ASN A 128 7.69 0.96 18.53
CA ASN A 128 7.86 -0.35 17.94
C ASN A 128 7.44 -0.37 16.47
N LEU A 129 6.29 0.20 16.13
CA LEU A 129 5.80 0.31 14.75
C LEU A 129 6.77 1.11 13.87
N CYS A 130 7.25 2.27 14.35
CA CYS A 130 8.22 3.08 13.62
C CYS A 130 9.54 2.35 13.39
N ASN A 131 10.06 1.69 14.41
CA ASN A 131 11.31 0.92 14.31
C ASN A 131 11.16 -0.22 13.31
N TYR A 132 10.04 -0.93 13.35
CA TYR A 132 9.75 -1.99 12.40
C TYR A 132 9.68 -1.48 10.95
N LEU A 133 8.92 -0.43 10.70
CA LEU A 133 8.79 0.16 9.37
C LEU A 133 10.12 0.74 8.84
N ASN A 134 10.93 1.33 9.71
CA ASN A 134 12.23 1.86 9.30
C ASN A 134 13.25 0.79 8.86
N LYS A 135 13.04 -0.49 9.16
CA LYS A 135 13.88 -1.60 8.65
C LYS A 135 13.97 -1.62 7.12
N ILE A 136 12.99 -1.06 6.40
CA ILE A 136 13.04 -0.92 4.94
C ILE A 136 14.19 -0.03 4.46
N ASN A 137 14.64 0.92 5.28
CA ASN A 137 15.76 1.81 4.98
C ASN A 137 17.14 1.17 5.28
N GLU A 138 17.17 0.00 5.89
CA GLU A 138 18.38 -0.69 6.36
C GLU A 138 18.78 -1.85 5.43
N HIS A 139 17.92 -2.18 4.47
CA HIS A 139 18.11 -3.33 3.57
C HIS A 139 17.93 -2.93 2.10
N PRO A 140 18.64 -3.58 1.17
CA PRO A 140 18.45 -3.34 -0.25
C PRO A 140 17.06 -3.81 -0.73
N LEU A 141 16.49 -3.05 -1.64
CA LEU A 141 15.25 -3.35 -2.34
C LEU A 141 15.52 -3.70 -3.80
N PRO A 142 14.66 -4.49 -4.46
CA PRO A 142 14.66 -4.59 -5.91
C PRO A 142 14.46 -3.21 -6.55
N VAL A 143 15.30 -2.88 -7.54
CA VAL A 143 15.20 -1.60 -8.27
C VAL A 143 14.11 -1.69 -9.32
N CYS A 144 12.86 -1.62 -8.87
CA CYS A 144 11.63 -1.65 -9.66
C CYS A 144 10.54 -0.91 -8.86
N ASN A 145 9.26 -1.20 -9.10
CA ASN A 145 8.16 -0.61 -8.33
C ASN A 145 8.33 -0.71 -6.79
N TRP A 146 9.18 -1.61 -6.29
CA TRP A 146 9.43 -1.80 -4.86
C TRP A 146 10.04 -0.58 -4.17
N ILE A 147 10.80 0.25 -4.89
CA ILE A 147 11.36 1.49 -4.31
C ILE A 147 10.25 2.41 -3.77
N LEU A 148 9.05 2.33 -4.34
CA LEU A 148 7.91 3.14 -3.90
C LEU A 148 7.34 2.69 -2.55
N PHE A 149 7.57 1.46 -2.11
CA PHE A 149 7.20 1.04 -0.75
C PHE A 149 8.01 1.80 0.29
N ALA A 150 9.33 1.97 0.07
CA ALA A 150 10.17 2.78 0.94
C ALA A 150 9.79 4.27 0.87
N VAL A 151 9.41 4.78 -0.30
CA VAL A 151 8.87 6.15 -0.42
C VAL A 151 7.64 6.31 0.48
N LEU A 152 6.67 5.38 0.43
CA LEU A 152 5.46 5.46 1.26
C LEU A 152 5.76 5.37 2.76
N VAL A 153 6.69 4.50 3.17
CA VAL A 153 7.11 4.43 4.58
C VAL A 153 7.71 5.76 5.02
N ASN A 154 8.66 6.30 4.27
CA ASN A 154 9.36 7.53 4.66
C ASN A 154 8.40 8.73 4.71
N ILE A 155 7.48 8.91 3.77
CA ILE A 155 6.50 10.00 3.83
C ILE A 155 5.47 9.81 4.95
N ALA A 156 5.10 8.57 5.30
CA ALA A 156 4.24 8.30 6.44
C ALA A 156 4.92 8.68 7.76
N MET A 157 6.18 8.28 7.94
CA MET A 157 6.98 8.65 9.12
C MET A 157 7.17 10.16 9.22
N LYS A 158 7.50 10.83 8.10
CA LYS A 158 7.59 12.30 8.04
C LYS A 158 6.27 12.96 8.47
N LYS A 159 5.14 12.47 7.95
CA LYS A 159 3.80 13.01 8.24
C LYS A 159 3.44 12.96 9.72
N VAL A 160 3.81 11.89 10.41
CA VAL A 160 3.54 11.73 11.85
C VAL A 160 4.67 12.23 12.75
N GLY A 161 5.68 12.92 12.20
CA GLY A 161 6.77 13.54 12.94
C GLY A 161 7.73 12.53 13.59
N ARG A 162 7.94 11.38 12.96
CA ARG A 162 8.85 10.32 13.41
C ARG A 162 10.12 10.27 12.54
N ARG A 163 11.13 9.53 13.03
CA ARG A 163 12.37 9.29 12.28
C ARG A 163 12.06 8.64 10.94
N TYR A 164 12.65 9.14 9.86
CA TYR A 164 12.65 8.60 8.51
C TYR A 164 14.03 8.85 7.89
N SER A 165 14.31 8.34 6.71
CA SER A 165 15.54 8.61 5.96
C SER A 165 15.27 9.58 4.81
N PRO A 166 15.61 10.87 4.93
CA PRO A 166 15.52 11.82 3.81
C PRO A 166 16.39 11.40 2.61
N GLU A 167 17.57 10.84 2.88
CA GLU A 167 18.53 10.41 1.89
C GLU A 167 17.95 9.27 1.03
N MET A 168 17.43 8.21 1.66
CA MET A 168 16.81 7.10 0.94
C MET A 168 15.53 7.53 0.22
N LEU A 169 14.75 8.44 0.83
CA LEU A 169 13.56 8.99 0.17
C LEU A 169 13.92 9.66 -1.15
N GLU A 170 14.95 10.53 -1.15
CA GLU A 170 15.37 11.24 -2.36
C GLU A 170 15.99 10.27 -3.38
N GLU A 171 16.85 9.34 -2.95
CA GLU A 171 17.44 8.32 -3.81
C GLU A 171 16.38 7.52 -4.56
N TYR A 172 15.34 7.06 -3.88
CA TYR A 172 14.26 6.30 -4.51
C TYR A 172 13.38 7.15 -5.43
N LEU A 173 13.15 8.41 -5.10
CA LEU A 173 12.43 9.34 -5.97
C LEU A 173 13.23 9.69 -7.23
N GLU A 174 14.54 9.84 -7.13
CA GLU A 174 15.43 9.97 -8.28
C GLU A 174 15.47 8.67 -9.11
N GLY A 175 15.54 7.53 -8.45
CA GLY A 175 15.45 6.21 -9.09
C GLY A 175 14.17 6.04 -9.92
N LEU A 176 13.04 6.49 -9.40
CA LEU A 176 11.76 6.46 -10.12
C LEU A 176 11.81 7.29 -11.43
N GLU A 177 12.55 8.39 -11.44
CA GLU A 177 12.70 9.21 -12.66
C GLU A 177 13.39 8.45 -13.79
N THR A 178 14.28 7.50 -13.47
CA THR A 178 14.96 6.67 -14.48
C THR A 178 14.03 5.70 -15.19
N PHE A 179 12.87 5.40 -14.59
CA PHE A 179 11.86 4.52 -15.20
C PHE A 179 10.92 5.25 -16.16
N TYR A 180 10.94 6.59 -16.18
CA TYR A 180 10.02 7.38 -16.99
C TYR A 180 10.39 7.35 -18.48
N LEU A 181 9.43 7.00 -19.32
CA LEU A 181 9.62 6.83 -20.77
C LEU A 181 9.03 7.98 -21.62
N GLY A 182 8.30 8.90 -20.98
CA GLY A 182 7.54 9.95 -21.68
C GLY A 182 6.06 9.60 -21.82
N GLU A 183 5.25 10.59 -22.19
CA GLU A 183 3.81 10.47 -22.45
C GLU A 183 3.01 9.79 -21.32
N GLY A 184 3.45 9.95 -20.07
CA GLY A 184 2.86 9.34 -18.90
C GLY A 184 3.29 7.89 -18.62
N TRP A 185 4.07 7.27 -19.51
CA TRP A 185 4.48 5.90 -19.35
C TRP A 185 5.77 5.76 -18.54
N TYR A 186 5.80 4.67 -17.77
CA TYR A 186 6.99 4.17 -17.08
C TYR A 186 7.29 2.74 -17.54
N GLN A 187 8.49 2.29 -17.27
CA GLN A 187 8.83 0.86 -17.20
C GLN A 187 8.98 0.44 -15.73
N ASP A 188 8.85 -0.84 -15.45
CA ASP A 188 9.01 -1.37 -14.08
C ASP A 188 10.46 -1.82 -13.85
N GLY A 189 11.31 -0.89 -13.44
CA GLY A 189 12.76 -1.09 -13.35
C GLY A 189 13.42 -1.27 -14.72
N ASP A 190 14.61 -1.83 -14.74
CA ASP A 190 15.42 -2.01 -15.97
C ASP A 190 14.91 -3.14 -16.88
N SER A 191 13.86 -3.85 -16.47
CA SER A 191 13.28 -4.97 -17.25
C SER A 191 12.58 -4.53 -18.53
N GLY A 192 12.30 -3.23 -18.70
CA GLY A 192 11.50 -2.71 -19.81
C GLY A 192 10.02 -3.09 -19.75
N GLN A 193 9.56 -3.67 -18.66
CA GLN A 193 8.21 -4.22 -18.50
C GLN A 193 7.17 -3.12 -18.37
N LYS A 194 6.09 -3.23 -19.15
CA LYS A 194 4.97 -2.28 -19.19
C LYS A 194 3.68 -3.07 -19.11
N ASP A 195 3.21 -3.31 -17.92
CA ASP A 195 1.97 -4.02 -17.62
C ASP A 195 1.14 -3.25 -16.57
N TYR A 196 0.18 -3.88 -15.93
CA TYR A 196 -0.66 -3.23 -14.92
C TYR A 196 0.11 -2.70 -13.70
N TYR A 197 1.37 -3.12 -13.47
CA TYR A 197 2.20 -2.53 -12.40
C TYR A 197 2.48 -1.05 -12.64
N ILE A 198 2.43 -0.57 -13.90
CA ILE A 198 2.55 0.85 -14.19
C ILE A 198 1.37 1.63 -13.60
N SER A 199 0.16 1.10 -13.72
CA SER A 199 -1.06 1.74 -13.19
C SER A 199 -1.22 1.56 -11.69
N PHE A 200 -1.21 0.31 -11.18
CA PHE A 200 -1.55 0.03 -9.78
C PHE A 200 -0.38 0.12 -8.80
N ALA A 201 0.84 0.22 -9.28
CA ALA A 201 2.00 0.46 -8.43
C ALA A 201 2.62 1.83 -8.71
N ILE A 202 3.23 2.05 -9.88
CA ILE A 202 4.00 3.27 -10.11
C ILE A 202 3.13 4.51 -10.05
N HIS A 203 2.08 4.62 -10.83
CA HIS A 203 1.18 5.78 -10.76
C HIS A 203 0.40 5.85 -9.45
N PHE A 204 -0.07 4.71 -8.95
CA PHE A 204 -0.86 4.67 -7.72
C PHE A 204 -0.07 5.23 -6.53
N TYR A 205 1.16 4.75 -6.31
CA TYR A 205 1.99 5.22 -5.19
C TYR A 205 2.55 6.62 -5.43
N SER A 206 2.87 6.99 -6.67
CA SER A 206 3.30 8.35 -7.01
C SER A 206 2.20 9.38 -6.76
N LEU A 207 0.94 9.03 -7.02
CA LEU A 207 -0.20 9.91 -6.70
C LEU A 207 -0.46 10.00 -5.20
N ILE A 208 -0.29 8.92 -4.45
CA ILE A 208 -0.31 8.98 -2.96
C ILE A 208 0.78 9.94 -2.47
N TYR A 209 2.01 9.83 -3.00
CA TYR A 209 3.07 10.80 -2.71
C TYR A 209 2.62 12.22 -3.01
N ALA A 210 2.07 12.46 -4.20
CA ALA A 210 1.63 13.80 -4.62
C ALA A 210 0.58 14.39 -3.68
N VAL A 211 -0.36 13.59 -3.20
CA VAL A 211 -1.39 14.04 -2.23
C VAL A 211 -0.78 14.40 -0.88
N ILE A 212 0.10 13.56 -0.36
CA ILE A 212 0.67 13.74 0.97
C ILE A 212 1.71 14.86 1.00
N MET A 213 2.51 14.97 -0.05
CA MET A 213 3.65 15.89 -0.13
C MET A 213 3.36 17.18 -0.89
N GLU A 214 2.11 17.43 -1.30
CA GLU A 214 1.74 18.59 -2.12
C GLU A 214 2.24 19.94 -1.57
N LYS A 215 2.28 20.10 -0.25
CA LYS A 215 2.75 21.31 0.41
C LYS A 215 4.28 21.36 0.56
N ASP A 216 4.90 20.20 0.76
CA ASP A 216 6.33 20.07 1.06
C ASP A 216 7.17 19.95 -0.22
N ASP A 217 6.60 19.33 -1.28
CA ASP A 217 7.24 19.13 -2.58
C ASP A 217 6.23 19.35 -3.72
N PRO A 218 5.78 20.60 -3.93
CA PRO A 218 4.72 20.92 -4.90
C PRO A 218 5.13 20.64 -6.36
N GLU A 219 6.40 20.79 -6.68
CA GLU A 219 6.88 20.58 -8.05
C GLU A 219 6.83 19.10 -8.46
N ARG A 220 7.27 18.20 -7.57
CA ARG A 220 7.20 16.77 -7.83
C ARG A 220 5.74 16.28 -7.78
N ALA A 221 4.94 16.79 -6.86
CA ALA A 221 3.51 16.48 -6.80
C ALA A 221 2.79 16.87 -8.11
N LYS A 222 3.02 18.08 -8.63
CA LYS A 222 2.49 18.55 -9.91
C LYS A 222 2.97 17.68 -11.08
N LYS A 223 4.25 17.32 -11.09
CA LYS A 223 4.84 16.46 -12.11
C LYS A 223 4.16 15.09 -12.17
N TYR A 224 3.96 14.43 -11.02
CA TYR A 224 3.32 13.11 -10.97
C TYR A 224 1.84 13.17 -11.37
N LYS A 225 1.11 14.18 -10.94
CA LYS A 225 -0.28 14.43 -11.40
C LYS A 225 -0.33 14.61 -12.91
N ALA A 226 0.55 15.43 -13.49
CA ALA A 226 0.58 15.65 -14.95
C ALA A 226 0.88 14.37 -15.73
N ARG A 227 1.84 13.56 -15.26
CA ARG A 227 2.15 12.26 -15.89
C ARG A 227 0.99 11.28 -15.80
N ALA A 228 0.29 11.23 -14.67
CA ALA A 228 -0.91 10.41 -14.53
C ALA A 228 -2.03 10.84 -15.47
N MET A 229 -2.23 12.14 -15.67
CA MET A 229 -3.21 12.66 -16.64
C MET A 229 -2.89 12.23 -18.09
N GLU A 230 -1.61 12.24 -18.48
CA GLU A 230 -1.21 11.77 -19.81
C GLU A 230 -1.38 10.24 -19.93
N PHE A 231 -0.99 9.48 -18.93
CA PHE A 231 -1.17 8.03 -18.89
C PHE A 231 -2.66 7.63 -18.98
N ALA A 232 -3.53 8.33 -18.27
CA ALA A 232 -4.97 8.03 -18.24
C ALA A 232 -5.60 8.04 -19.65
N LYS A 233 -5.15 8.94 -20.55
CA LYS A 233 -5.66 9.05 -21.92
C LYS A 233 -5.45 7.80 -22.76
N GLN A 234 -4.45 7.00 -22.41
CA GLN A 234 -4.10 5.76 -23.10
C GLN A 234 -4.57 4.53 -22.31
N PHE A 235 -4.47 4.58 -20.99
CA PHE A 235 -4.80 3.45 -20.13
C PHE A 235 -6.29 3.08 -20.17
N ILE A 236 -7.17 4.03 -20.45
CA ILE A 236 -8.61 3.77 -20.60
C ILE A 236 -8.89 2.71 -21.69
N TYR A 237 -8.08 2.62 -22.72
CA TYR A 237 -8.22 1.64 -23.80
C TYR A 237 -7.74 0.22 -23.43
N TRP A 238 -7.30 0.01 -22.17
CA TRP A 238 -7.03 -1.32 -21.64
C TRP A 238 -8.29 -2.00 -21.07
N PHE A 239 -9.42 -1.31 -21.19
CA PHE A 239 -10.74 -1.80 -20.80
C PHE A 239 -11.67 -1.74 -22.01
N ASP A 240 -12.50 -2.76 -22.15
CA ASP A 240 -13.54 -2.78 -23.20
C ASP A 240 -14.77 -1.93 -22.81
N GLU A 241 -15.80 -1.96 -23.67
CA GLU A 241 -17.02 -1.19 -23.47
C GLU A 241 -17.83 -1.66 -22.24
N GLU A 242 -17.66 -2.91 -21.80
CA GLU A 242 -18.26 -3.49 -20.62
C GLU A 242 -17.44 -3.24 -19.36
N GLY A 243 -16.23 -2.66 -19.49
CA GLY A 243 -15.29 -2.38 -18.41
C GLY A 243 -14.40 -3.57 -18.03
N GLU A 244 -14.34 -4.60 -18.85
CA GLU A 244 -13.42 -5.73 -18.63
C GLU A 244 -12.00 -5.34 -19.03
N ALA A 245 -11.04 -5.61 -18.13
CA ALA A 245 -9.63 -5.34 -18.37
C ALA A 245 -9.02 -6.41 -19.29
N ILE A 246 -8.21 -6.01 -20.28
CA ILE A 246 -7.51 -6.96 -21.14
C ILE A 246 -6.60 -7.88 -20.30
N PRO A 247 -6.53 -9.18 -20.59
CA PRO A 247 -5.69 -10.14 -19.87
C PRO A 247 -4.23 -10.04 -20.35
N PHE A 248 -3.52 -9.01 -19.90
CA PHE A 248 -2.17 -8.70 -20.33
C PHE A 248 -1.19 -8.58 -19.16
N GLY A 249 0.03 -9.08 -19.34
CA GLY A 249 1.13 -9.00 -18.38
C GLY A 249 1.01 -10.02 -17.24
N ARG A 250 1.71 -9.74 -16.15
CA ARG A 250 1.80 -10.58 -14.94
C ARG A 250 0.71 -10.23 -13.93
N SER A 251 0.53 -11.10 -12.94
CA SER A 251 -0.33 -10.87 -11.76
C SER A 251 -1.82 -10.59 -12.10
N LEU A 252 -2.35 -11.32 -13.09
CA LEU A 252 -3.72 -11.14 -13.58
C LEU A 252 -4.80 -11.46 -12.54
N THR A 253 -4.43 -12.07 -11.40
CA THR A 253 -5.33 -12.30 -10.27
C THR A 253 -5.65 -11.04 -9.48
N TYR A 254 -4.89 -9.96 -9.66
CA TYR A 254 -5.08 -8.69 -8.96
C TYR A 254 -6.20 -7.84 -9.60
N ARG A 255 -7.39 -8.42 -9.72
CA ARG A 255 -8.54 -7.82 -10.43
C ARG A 255 -8.91 -6.42 -9.93
N PHE A 256 -8.99 -6.24 -8.62
CA PHE A 256 -9.31 -4.93 -8.04
C PHE A 256 -8.20 -3.90 -8.25
N SER A 257 -6.94 -4.34 -8.22
CA SER A 257 -5.80 -3.45 -8.43
C SER A 257 -5.76 -2.88 -9.85
N GLN A 258 -6.27 -3.62 -10.85
CA GLN A 258 -6.27 -3.16 -12.24
C GLN A 258 -7.00 -1.82 -12.42
N VAL A 259 -8.04 -1.55 -11.61
CA VAL A 259 -8.81 -0.29 -11.66
C VAL A 259 -8.41 0.73 -10.58
N SER A 260 -7.48 0.39 -9.69
CA SER A 260 -7.09 1.25 -8.55
C SER A 260 -6.50 2.59 -8.98
N PHE A 261 -5.88 2.66 -10.16
CA PHE A 261 -5.40 3.90 -10.76
C PHE A 261 -6.48 4.98 -10.83
N PHE A 262 -7.67 4.65 -11.32
CA PHE A 262 -8.77 5.60 -11.41
C PHE A 262 -9.23 6.09 -10.03
N SER A 263 -9.20 5.20 -9.02
CA SER A 263 -9.57 5.57 -7.64
C SER A 263 -8.57 6.56 -7.03
N VAL A 264 -7.27 6.37 -7.25
CA VAL A 264 -6.25 7.28 -6.72
C VAL A 264 -6.20 8.61 -7.50
N CYS A 265 -6.56 8.61 -8.77
CA CYS A 265 -6.75 9.86 -9.54
C CYS A 265 -7.84 10.73 -8.90
N LEU A 266 -8.97 10.14 -8.50
CA LEU A 266 -10.03 10.87 -7.78
C LEU A 266 -9.56 11.43 -6.43
N LEU A 267 -8.67 10.72 -5.73
CA LEU A 267 -8.07 11.20 -4.49
C LEU A 267 -7.12 12.38 -4.73
N ALA A 268 -6.40 12.36 -5.85
CA ALA A 268 -5.39 13.37 -6.20
C ALA A 268 -5.97 14.66 -6.81
N GLY A 269 -7.21 14.67 -7.26
CA GLY A 269 -7.93 15.81 -7.81
C GLY A 269 -7.76 15.91 -9.31
#